data_191c28dae80aeb6d5ce525aae54535aa
#
_entry.id   191c28dae80aeb6d5ce525aae54535aa
#
_cell.length_a   1.000
_cell.length_b   1.000
_cell.length_c   1.000
_cell.angle_alpha   90.00
_cell.angle_beta   90.00
_cell.angle_gamma   90.00
#
_symmetry.space_group_name_H-M   'P 1'
#
loop_
_entity.id
_entity.type
_entity.pdbx_description
1 polymer ?
#
loop_
_entity_poly.entity_id
_entity_poly.type
_entity_poly.pdbx_seq_one_letter_code
_entity_poly.pdbx_strand_id
1 'polypeptide(L)'
;MMLYTNVMKIKDKLKADRPREKLACYGAERLSDLELLMAIIGSGNAKADVGVIARRVLRLLREKDGELVYSDLRSVVGLGEAKIPVILASLELAKRYLVDSDRPVVDSPGKAVALLANIRDKKQEHFVCLTLDGADRLIAQRVVTIGTLTASLVHPREVFADAITDRAAGIIVAHNHPSGSLEISQADRDVTDRLTEAGKLLGITLIDHIVVTKDSFQSII
;
A
#
# COMPACT_ATOMS: atom_id res chain seq x y z
N MET A 1 -9.10 4.16 44.78
CA MET A 1 -7.83 4.86 45.08
C MET A 1 -7.22 5.22 43.74
N MET A 2 -7.49 6.43 43.24
CA MET A 2 -7.02 6.91 41.91
C MET A 2 -5.53 7.29 42.04
N LEU A 3 -4.66 6.52 41.41
CA LEU A 3 -3.26 6.92 41.27
C LEU A 3 -3.20 8.06 40.22
N TYR A 4 -3.19 9.29 40.66
CA TYR A 4 -2.77 10.44 39.85
C TYR A 4 -1.26 10.29 39.59
N THR A 5 -0.90 9.61 38.47
CA THR A 5 0.44 9.71 37.93
C THR A 5 0.67 11.17 37.54
N ASN A 6 1.51 11.85 38.27
CA ASN A 6 1.90 13.24 38.04
C ASN A 6 2.67 13.31 36.71
N VAL A 7 1.95 13.55 35.60
CA VAL A 7 2.55 13.59 34.25
C VAL A 7 3.28 14.92 34.15
N MET A 8 4.61 14.84 34.14
CA MET A 8 5.50 16.00 33.93
C MET A 8 5.04 16.81 32.70
N LYS A 9 4.82 18.11 32.89
CA LYS A 9 4.41 18.99 31.77
C LYS A 9 5.53 19.05 30.74
N ILE A 10 5.17 19.20 29.44
CA ILE A 10 6.17 19.18 28.37
C ILE A 10 7.24 20.30 28.53
N LYS A 11 6.87 21.43 29.12
CA LYS A 11 7.79 22.53 29.40
C LYS A 11 8.86 22.19 30.44
N ASP A 12 8.58 21.22 31.32
CA ASP A 12 9.46 20.78 32.38
C ASP A 12 10.40 19.65 31.93
N LYS A 13 10.24 19.13 30.72
CA LYS A 13 11.16 18.18 30.06
C LYS A 13 12.40 18.88 29.53
N LEU A 14 13.54 18.19 29.56
CA LEU A 14 14.75 18.64 28.84
C LEU A 14 14.40 18.95 27.41
N LYS A 15 15.05 19.95 26.83
CA LYS A 15 14.74 20.37 25.45
C LYS A 15 14.85 19.22 24.46
N ALA A 16 15.88 18.39 24.57
CA ALA A 16 16.10 17.21 23.72
C ALA A 16 15.00 16.14 23.82
N ASP A 17 14.27 16.07 24.95
CA ASP A 17 13.20 15.08 25.17
C ASP A 17 11.82 15.58 24.74
N ARG A 18 11.73 16.80 24.22
CA ARG A 18 10.47 17.30 23.68
C ARG A 18 10.19 16.65 22.32
N PRO A 19 8.94 16.24 22.03
CA PRO A 19 8.63 15.46 20.84
C PRO A 19 9.12 16.05 19.52
N ARG A 20 9.05 17.36 19.33
CA ARG A 20 9.52 18.01 18.09
C ARG A 20 11.04 18.00 17.96
N GLU A 21 11.75 18.26 19.02
CA GLU A 21 13.20 18.19 19.06
C GLU A 21 13.69 16.76 18.92
N LYS A 22 13.00 15.81 19.57
CA LYS A 22 13.27 14.38 19.45
C LYS A 22 13.03 13.90 18.01
N LEU A 23 11.94 14.35 17.37
CA LEU A 23 11.64 14.07 15.95
C LEU A 23 12.77 14.57 15.03
N ALA A 24 13.22 15.81 15.26
CA ALA A 24 14.26 16.41 14.44
C ALA A 24 15.65 15.75 14.62
N CYS A 25 15.95 15.25 15.82
CA CYS A 25 17.24 14.64 16.11
C CYS A 25 17.33 13.14 15.77
N TYR A 26 16.24 12.39 15.93
CA TYR A 26 16.25 10.92 15.92
C TYR A 26 15.32 10.28 14.87
N GLY A 27 14.55 11.07 14.13
CA GLY A 27 13.57 10.55 13.18
C GLY A 27 12.25 10.11 13.81
N ALA A 28 11.23 9.91 12.96
CA ALA A 28 9.87 9.57 13.39
C ALA A 28 9.77 8.16 14.00
N GLU A 29 10.58 7.24 13.52
CA GLU A 29 10.61 5.84 13.94
C GLU A 29 11.02 5.65 15.41
N ARG A 30 11.64 6.66 16.02
CA ARG A 30 12.05 6.66 17.44
C ARG A 30 11.02 7.26 18.39
N LEU A 31 9.89 7.74 17.86
CA LEU A 31 8.82 8.32 18.64
C LEU A 31 7.67 7.34 18.82
N SER A 32 7.07 7.33 20.01
CA SER A 32 5.79 6.65 20.24
C SER A 32 4.64 7.40 19.57
N ASP A 33 3.50 6.70 19.30
CA ASP A 33 2.27 7.30 18.76
C ASP A 33 1.86 8.57 19.53
N LEU A 34 2.00 8.52 20.87
CA LEU A 34 1.70 9.66 21.73
C LEU A 34 2.63 10.84 21.45
N GLU A 35 3.92 10.59 21.27
CA GLU A 35 4.91 11.63 20.98
C GLU A 35 4.72 12.21 19.56
N LEU A 36 4.36 11.37 18.58
CA LEU A 36 4.01 11.82 17.24
C LEU A 36 2.80 12.75 17.26
N LEU A 37 1.73 12.38 17.97
CA LEU A 37 0.56 13.26 18.15
C LEU A 37 0.92 14.55 18.91
N MET A 38 1.79 14.49 19.92
CA MET A 38 2.27 15.68 20.61
C MET A 38 3.07 16.60 19.67
N ALA A 39 3.86 16.05 18.76
CA ALA A 39 4.59 16.81 17.76
C ALA A 39 3.66 17.52 16.75
N ILE A 40 2.60 16.83 16.29
CA ILE A 40 1.56 17.38 15.41
C ILE A 40 0.79 18.50 16.12
N ILE A 41 0.29 18.25 17.34
CA ILE A 41 -0.51 19.22 18.14
C ILE A 41 0.35 20.40 18.56
N GLY A 42 1.62 20.18 18.85
CA GLY A 42 2.64 21.16 19.18
C GLY A 42 2.60 21.67 20.62
N SER A 43 1.53 22.31 21.04
CA SER A 43 1.42 22.90 22.37
C SER A 43 0.04 22.67 22.98
N GLY A 44 -0.02 22.59 24.30
CA GLY A 44 -1.28 22.68 25.05
C GLY A 44 -1.77 24.14 25.17
N ASN A 45 -2.75 24.32 26.03
CA ASN A 45 -3.28 25.64 26.40
C ASN A 45 -3.57 25.68 27.91
N ALA A 46 -4.22 26.76 28.38
CA ALA A 46 -4.58 26.90 29.80
C ALA A 46 -5.49 25.78 30.33
N LYS A 47 -6.27 25.10 29.46
CA LYS A 47 -7.21 24.05 29.84
C LYS A 47 -6.58 22.66 29.94
N ALA A 48 -5.53 22.38 29.15
CA ALA A 48 -4.85 21.08 29.15
C ALA A 48 -3.44 21.17 28.57
N ASP A 49 -2.52 20.39 29.14
CA ASP A 49 -1.19 20.14 28.58
C ASP A 49 -1.30 19.30 27.29
N VAL A 50 -0.34 19.49 26.37
CA VAL A 50 -0.33 18.78 25.09
C VAL A 50 -0.34 17.27 25.23
N GLY A 51 0.33 16.70 26.23
CA GLY A 51 0.32 15.26 26.48
C GLY A 51 -1.04 14.74 26.93
N VAL A 52 -1.84 15.57 27.64
CA VAL A 52 -3.23 15.22 27.99
C VAL A 52 -4.13 15.24 26.76
N ILE A 53 -3.98 16.27 25.92
CA ILE A 53 -4.73 16.40 24.67
C ILE A 53 -4.40 15.24 23.73
N ALA A 54 -3.13 14.95 23.53
CA ALA A 54 -2.67 13.88 22.65
C ALA A 54 -3.19 12.50 23.09
N ARG A 55 -3.20 12.20 24.41
CA ARG A 55 -3.80 10.94 24.91
C ARG A 55 -5.29 10.81 24.62
N ARG A 56 -6.04 11.91 24.68
CA ARG A 56 -7.47 11.92 24.36
C ARG A 56 -7.70 11.67 22.89
N VAL A 57 -6.92 12.34 22.03
CA VAL A 57 -6.96 12.12 20.56
C VAL A 57 -6.56 10.69 20.21
N LEU A 58 -5.48 10.15 20.83
CA LEU A 58 -5.04 8.78 20.59
C LEU A 58 -6.08 7.74 20.98
N ARG A 59 -6.82 7.99 22.06
CA ARG A 59 -7.94 7.14 22.47
C ARG A 59 -9.04 7.13 21.39
N LEU A 60 -9.45 8.29 20.93
CA LEU A 60 -10.47 8.41 19.86
C LEU A 60 -10.01 7.73 18.57
N LEU A 61 -8.75 7.87 18.19
CA LEU A 61 -8.18 7.17 17.02
C LEU A 61 -8.33 5.65 17.13
N ARG A 62 -8.06 5.10 18.33
CA ARG A 62 -8.20 3.64 18.57
C ARG A 62 -9.64 3.19 18.65
N GLU A 63 -10.54 3.98 19.25
CA GLU A 63 -11.97 3.67 19.36
C GLU A 63 -12.71 3.73 18.02
N LYS A 64 -12.19 4.49 17.06
CA LYS A 64 -12.79 4.72 15.74
C LYS A 64 -11.94 4.19 14.57
N ASP A 65 -11.02 3.27 14.82
CA ASP A 65 -10.15 2.66 13.82
C ASP A 65 -9.47 3.67 12.86
N GLY A 66 -9.09 4.84 13.41
CA GLY A 66 -8.45 5.90 12.64
C GLY A 66 -9.40 6.87 11.92
N GLU A 67 -10.70 6.57 11.85
CA GLU A 67 -11.71 7.39 11.17
C GLU A 67 -12.26 8.49 12.08
N LEU A 68 -11.58 9.64 12.11
CA LEU A 68 -12.00 10.81 12.90
C LEU A 68 -12.64 11.88 12.01
N VAL A 69 -13.73 12.46 12.53
CA VAL A 69 -14.37 13.63 11.93
C VAL A 69 -14.22 14.86 12.83
N TYR A 70 -14.49 16.04 12.28
CA TYR A 70 -14.34 17.32 12.98
C TYR A 70 -15.07 17.37 14.34
N SER A 71 -16.29 16.85 14.41
CA SER A 71 -17.09 16.80 15.64
C SER A 71 -16.45 16.00 16.77
N ASP A 72 -15.74 14.90 16.44
CA ASP A 72 -15.04 14.08 17.43
C ASP A 72 -13.93 14.88 18.09
N LEU A 73 -13.11 15.53 17.30
CA LEU A 73 -11.98 16.33 17.79
C LEU A 73 -12.43 17.59 18.52
N ARG A 74 -13.55 18.19 18.12
CA ARG A 74 -14.14 19.36 18.81
C ARG A 74 -14.55 19.03 20.24
N SER A 75 -14.92 17.80 20.53
CA SER A 75 -15.27 17.33 21.88
C SER A 75 -14.06 17.23 22.83
N VAL A 76 -12.82 17.24 22.29
CA VAL A 76 -11.59 17.07 23.06
C VAL A 76 -11.26 18.34 23.82
N VAL A 77 -11.44 18.32 25.13
CA VAL A 77 -11.11 19.46 26.00
C VAL A 77 -9.64 19.83 25.90
N GLY A 78 -9.37 21.07 25.55
CA GLY A 78 -8.03 21.63 25.39
C GLY A 78 -7.49 21.56 23.94
N LEU A 79 -8.18 20.90 23.03
CA LEU A 79 -7.84 20.96 21.61
C LEU A 79 -8.49 22.20 21.00
N GLY A 80 -7.66 23.15 20.56
CA GLY A 80 -8.13 24.39 19.93
C GLY A 80 -8.56 24.16 18.50
N GLU A 81 -9.52 24.94 18.01
CA GLU A 81 -10.10 24.83 16.67
C GLU A 81 -9.05 24.87 15.55
N ALA A 82 -7.97 25.66 15.68
CA ALA A 82 -6.90 25.73 14.72
C ALA A 82 -6.08 24.44 14.57
N LYS A 83 -6.14 23.53 15.54
CA LYS A 83 -5.36 22.28 15.54
C LYS A 83 -6.15 21.09 14.96
N ILE A 84 -7.47 21.18 14.97
CA ILE A 84 -8.34 20.13 14.42
C ILE A 84 -8.07 19.90 12.92
N PRO A 85 -8.04 20.94 12.06
CA PRO A 85 -7.71 20.76 10.64
C PRO A 85 -6.33 20.14 10.41
N VAL A 86 -5.34 20.47 11.24
CA VAL A 86 -3.97 19.92 11.12
C VAL A 86 -3.99 18.40 11.34
N ILE A 87 -4.69 17.95 12.37
CA ILE A 87 -4.80 16.51 12.66
C ILE A 87 -5.55 15.80 11.52
N LEU A 88 -6.71 16.31 11.10
CA LEU A 88 -7.50 15.71 10.03
C LEU A 88 -6.75 15.70 8.70
N ALA A 89 -6.07 16.78 8.34
CA ALA A 89 -5.27 16.84 7.13
C ALA A 89 -4.09 15.85 7.17
N SER A 90 -3.43 15.69 8.33
CA SER A 90 -2.35 14.71 8.49
C SER A 90 -2.85 13.27 8.30
N LEU A 91 -4.02 12.93 8.88
CA LEU A 91 -4.64 11.61 8.72
C LEU A 91 -5.08 11.37 7.28
N GLU A 92 -5.69 12.35 6.64
CA GLU A 92 -6.12 12.25 5.23
C GLU A 92 -4.93 12.10 4.28
N LEU A 93 -3.84 12.84 4.48
CA LEU A 93 -2.62 12.66 3.69
C LEU A 93 -2.01 11.28 3.90
N ALA A 94 -1.95 10.78 5.15
CA ALA A 94 -1.49 9.44 5.43
C ALA A 94 -2.38 8.40 4.74
N LYS A 95 -3.71 8.56 4.76
CA LYS A 95 -4.65 7.69 4.06
C LYS A 95 -4.41 7.68 2.55
N ARG A 96 -4.26 8.85 1.93
CA ARG A 96 -4.05 8.96 0.46
C ARG A 96 -2.73 8.38 -0.02
N TYR A 97 -1.67 8.50 0.75
CA TYR A 97 -0.31 8.16 0.30
C TYR A 97 0.30 6.94 0.98
N LEU A 98 -0.23 6.50 2.12
CA LEU A 98 0.37 5.42 2.92
C LEU A 98 -0.59 4.25 3.17
N VAL A 99 -1.91 4.47 3.12
CA VAL A 99 -2.89 3.40 3.29
C VAL A 99 -3.35 2.94 1.93
N ASP A 100 -2.85 1.79 1.53
CA ASP A 100 -3.17 1.08 0.29
C ASP A 100 -4.59 0.46 0.28
N SER A 101 -5.56 1.10 0.96
CA SER A 101 -6.93 0.59 1.10
C SER A 101 -7.71 0.52 -0.22
N ASP A 102 -7.25 1.19 -1.28
CA ASP A 102 -7.88 1.18 -2.61
C ASP A 102 -7.19 0.26 -3.62
N ARG A 103 -6.28 -0.62 -3.16
CA ARG A 103 -5.72 -1.63 -4.06
C ARG A 103 -6.84 -2.55 -4.54
N PRO A 104 -7.08 -2.65 -5.86
CA PRO A 104 -8.12 -3.51 -6.37
C PRO A 104 -7.86 -4.97 -6.00
N VAL A 105 -8.88 -5.67 -5.54
CA VAL A 105 -8.85 -7.12 -5.34
C VAL A 105 -9.00 -7.80 -6.68
N VAL A 106 -8.07 -8.69 -7.02
CA VAL A 106 -7.99 -9.40 -8.31
C VAL A 106 -8.31 -10.89 -8.09
N ASP A 107 -9.54 -11.17 -7.74
CA ASP A 107 -10.07 -12.50 -7.42
C ASP A 107 -10.67 -13.24 -8.62
N SER A 108 -10.55 -12.66 -9.82
CA SER A 108 -11.07 -13.25 -11.04
C SER A 108 -10.30 -12.75 -12.28
N PRO A 109 -10.22 -13.55 -13.36
CA PRO A 109 -9.56 -13.14 -14.60
C PRO A 109 -10.13 -11.84 -15.17
N GLY A 110 -11.46 -11.61 -15.06
CA GLY A 110 -12.10 -10.39 -15.52
C GLY A 110 -11.60 -9.13 -14.80
N LYS A 111 -11.34 -9.22 -13.49
CA LYS A 111 -10.77 -8.11 -12.72
C LYS A 111 -9.30 -7.86 -13.10
N ALA A 112 -8.53 -8.90 -13.35
CA ALA A 112 -7.17 -8.76 -13.87
C ALA A 112 -7.18 -8.06 -15.25
N VAL A 113 -8.06 -8.46 -16.16
CA VAL A 113 -8.20 -7.89 -17.50
C VAL A 113 -8.59 -6.40 -17.46
N ALA A 114 -9.41 -5.99 -16.51
CA ALA A 114 -9.77 -4.57 -16.34
C ALA A 114 -8.53 -3.69 -16.07
N LEU A 115 -7.52 -4.23 -15.40
CA LEU A 115 -6.26 -3.54 -15.12
C LEU A 115 -5.33 -3.49 -16.34
N LEU A 116 -5.55 -4.35 -17.33
CA LEU A 116 -4.70 -4.50 -18.51
C LEU A 116 -5.16 -3.64 -19.71
N ALA A 117 -6.10 -2.71 -19.52
CA ALA A 117 -6.65 -1.87 -20.58
C ALA A 117 -5.56 -1.13 -21.39
N ASN A 118 -4.47 -0.76 -20.73
CA ASN A 118 -3.35 -0.01 -21.30
C ASN A 118 -2.50 -0.81 -22.30
N ILE A 119 -2.60 -2.16 -22.35
CA ILE A 119 -1.83 -2.99 -23.28
C ILE A 119 -2.70 -3.56 -24.42
N ARG A 120 -4.03 -3.56 -24.30
CA ARG A 120 -4.94 -4.22 -25.25
C ARG A 120 -4.86 -3.68 -26.68
N ASP A 121 -4.62 -2.37 -26.84
CA ASP A 121 -4.54 -1.68 -28.13
C ASP A 121 -3.10 -1.53 -28.66
N LYS A 122 -2.12 -2.13 -28.00
CA LYS A 122 -0.72 -2.02 -28.42
C LYS A 122 -0.45 -2.84 -29.67
N LYS A 123 0.35 -2.26 -30.57
CA LYS A 123 0.78 -2.90 -31.84
C LYS A 123 1.91 -3.92 -31.65
N GLN A 124 2.58 -3.89 -30.52
CA GLN A 124 3.60 -4.86 -30.14
C GLN A 124 3.09 -5.67 -28.95
N GLU A 125 3.57 -6.90 -28.81
CA GLU A 125 3.30 -7.72 -27.65
C GLU A 125 3.93 -7.11 -26.41
N HIS A 126 3.16 -6.95 -25.34
CA HIS A 126 3.60 -6.50 -24.04
C HIS A 126 3.35 -7.61 -23.06
N PHE A 127 4.39 -8.10 -22.42
CA PHE A 127 4.28 -9.05 -21.33
C PHE A 127 4.30 -8.29 -20.01
N VAL A 128 3.25 -8.45 -19.22
CA VAL A 128 3.00 -7.70 -17.98
C VAL A 128 2.89 -8.67 -16.82
N CYS A 129 3.42 -8.28 -15.66
CA CYS A 129 3.25 -8.97 -14.39
C CYS A 129 2.45 -8.09 -13.43
N LEU A 130 1.40 -8.67 -12.85
CA LEU A 130 0.65 -8.13 -11.71
C LEU A 130 1.13 -8.86 -10.46
N THR A 131 1.62 -8.14 -9.47
CA THR A 131 2.01 -8.71 -8.18
C THR A 131 0.89 -8.52 -7.18
N LEU A 132 0.55 -9.58 -6.42
CA LEU A 132 -0.59 -9.60 -5.50
C LEU A 132 -0.13 -9.94 -4.07
N ASP A 133 -0.80 -9.38 -3.08
CA ASP A 133 -0.61 -9.75 -1.68
C ASP A 133 -1.42 -11.00 -1.30
N GLY A 134 -1.32 -11.45 -0.04
CA GLY A 134 -2.03 -12.64 0.45
C GLY A 134 -3.56 -12.52 0.54
N ALA A 135 -4.12 -11.36 0.20
CA ALA A 135 -5.56 -11.10 0.09
C ALA A 135 -5.98 -10.79 -1.36
N ASP A 136 -5.17 -11.22 -2.33
CA ASP A 136 -5.35 -11.00 -3.77
C ASP A 136 -5.46 -9.52 -4.18
N ARG A 137 -4.87 -8.62 -3.40
CA ARG A 137 -4.87 -7.19 -3.73
C ARG A 137 -3.66 -6.87 -4.59
N LEU A 138 -3.88 -6.07 -5.64
CA LEU A 138 -2.82 -5.62 -6.53
C LEU A 138 -1.77 -4.80 -5.76
N ILE A 139 -0.54 -5.26 -5.74
CA ILE A 139 0.60 -4.49 -5.23
C ILE A 139 1.13 -3.57 -6.34
N ALA A 140 1.41 -4.13 -7.51
CA ALA A 140 1.90 -3.37 -8.65
C ALA A 140 1.60 -4.06 -9.98
N GLN A 141 1.62 -3.26 -11.05
CA GLN A 141 1.60 -3.72 -12.43
C GLN A 141 2.86 -3.23 -13.14
N ARG A 142 3.59 -4.13 -13.77
CA ARG A 142 4.83 -3.80 -14.48
C ARG A 142 4.91 -4.48 -15.84
N VAL A 143 5.42 -3.75 -16.82
CA VAL A 143 5.77 -4.33 -18.11
C VAL A 143 7.12 -5.00 -17.97
N VAL A 144 7.17 -6.32 -18.19
CA VAL A 144 8.39 -7.11 -18.09
C VAL A 144 9.16 -7.07 -19.39
N THR A 145 8.47 -7.26 -20.54
CA THR A 145 9.07 -7.18 -21.86
C THR A 145 8.13 -6.57 -22.89
N ILE A 146 8.70 -6.02 -23.97
CA ILE A 146 8.00 -5.54 -25.15
C ILE A 146 8.65 -6.17 -26.38
N GLY A 147 7.86 -6.79 -27.25
CA GLY A 147 8.32 -7.48 -28.47
C GLY A 147 7.66 -8.83 -28.63
N THR A 148 8.20 -9.69 -29.51
CA THR A 148 7.69 -11.06 -29.68
C THR A 148 8.01 -11.91 -28.46
N LEU A 149 7.03 -12.69 -28.00
CA LEU A 149 7.18 -13.67 -26.93
C LEU A 149 8.04 -14.86 -27.41
N THR A 150 9.35 -14.72 -27.34
CA THR A 150 10.22 -15.89 -27.43
C THR A 150 10.63 -16.35 -26.02
N ALA A 151 10.85 -17.64 -25.86
CA ALA A 151 11.25 -18.25 -24.59
C ALA A 151 12.52 -17.61 -23.96
N SER A 152 13.30 -16.89 -24.76
CA SER A 152 14.49 -16.16 -24.33
C SER A 152 14.20 -14.76 -23.77
N LEU A 153 13.03 -14.18 -24.08
CA LEU A 153 12.67 -12.81 -23.67
C LEU A 153 11.96 -12.77 -22.30
N VAL A 154 11.16 -13.79 -21.95
CA VAL A 154 10.50 -13.88 -20.64
C VAL A 154 11.25 -14.86 -19.76
N HIS A 155 12.23 -14.35 -19.04
CA HIS A 155 12.97 -15.16 -18.08
C HIS A 155 12.34 -15.08 -16.69
N PRO A 156 12.16 -16.20 -15.96
CA PRO A 156 11.60 -16.17 -14.60
C PRO A 156 12.29 -15.18 -13.65
N ARG A 157 13.61 -15.02 -13.79
CA ARG A 157 14.37 -14.04 -13.02
C ARG A 157 13.81 -12.62 -13.14
N GLU A 158 13.43 -12.18 -14.35
CA GLU A 158 12.91 -10.82 -14.58
C GLU A 158 11.50 -10.65 -14.02
N VAL A 159 10.66 -11.70 -14.14
CA VAL A 159 9.29 -11.70 -13.61
C VAL A 159 9.30 -11.70 -12.08
N PHE A 160 10.12 -12.56 -11.45
CA PHE A 160 10.11 -12.72 -10.00
C PHE A 160 10.99 -11.73 -9.25
N ALA A 161 11.91 -11.01 -9.88
CA ALA A 161 12.71 -9.98 -9.21
C ALA A 161 11.83 -8.92 -8.54
N ASP A 162 10.87 -8.40 -9.28
CA ASP A 162 9.89 -7.44 -8.76
C ASP A 162 8.93 -8.07 -7.74
N ALA A 163 8.47 -9.29 -8.00
CA ALA A 163 7.56 -10.00 -7.09
C ALA A 163 8.21 -10.27 -5.71
N ILE A 164 9.51 -10.58 -5.68
CA ILE A 164 10.28 -10.73 -4.43
C ILE A 164 10.41 -9.37 -3.72
N THR A 165 10.73 -8.31 -4.46
CA THR A 165 10.86 -6.95 -3.92
C THR A 165 9.54 -6.47 -3.31
N ASP A 166 8.43 -6.75 -3.97
CA ASP A 166 7.07 -6.43 -3.52
C ASP A 166 6.59 -7.32 -2.36
N ARG A 167 7.34 -8.39 -2.03
CA ARG A 167 6.90 -9.45 -1.10
C ARG A 167 5.55 -10.03 -1.49
N ALA A 168 5.35 -10.24 -2.78
CA ALA A 168 4.10 -10.76 -3.33
C ALA A 168 3.85 -12.21 -2.86
N ALA A 169 2.60 -12.54 -2.56
CA ALA A 169 2.15 -13.89 -2.30
C ALA A 169 1.86 -14.65 -3.60
N GLY A 170 1.42 -13.92 -4.64
CA GLY A 170 1.14 -14.45 -5.95
C GLY A 170 1.35 -13.44 -7.07
N ILE A 171 1.40 -13.96 -8.28
CA ILE A 171 1.48 -13.15 -9.51
C ILE A 171 0.43 -13.61 -10.52
N ILE A 172 -0.06 -12.67 -11.31
CA ILE A 172 -0.76 -12.91 -12.56
C ILE A 172 0.11 -12.34 -13.67
N VAL A 173 0.37 -13.13 -14.70
CA VAL A 173 1.05 -12.61 -15.89
C VAL A 173 0.07 -12.50 -17.06
N ALA A 174 0.30 -11.54 -17.92
CA ALA A 174 -0.54 -11.35 -19.08
C ALA A 174 0.25 -10.80 -20.26
N HIS A 175 -0.22 -11.10 -21.47
CA HIS A 175 0.30 -10.47 -22.67
C HIS A 175 -0.84 -10.19 -23.68
N ASN A 176 -0.61 -9.20 -24.51
CA ASN A 176 -1.57 -8.90 -25.60
C ASN A 176 -1.14 -9.57 -26.90
N HIS A 177 -2.13 -10.00 -27.68
CA HIS A 177 -1.96 -10.43 -29.07
C HIS A 177 -2.42 -9.34 -30.06
N PRO A 178 -1.50 -8.61 -30.70
CA PRO A 178 -1.86 -7.57 -31.68
C PRO A 178 -2.61 -8.10 -32.91
N SER A 179 -2.47 -9.39 -33.22
CA SER A 179 -3.19 -10.07 -34.27
C SER A 179 -4.69 -10.19 -34.02
N GLY A 180 -5.13 -10.03 -32.77
CA GLY A 180 -6.53 -10.27 -32.37
C GLY A 180 -6.88 -11.74 -32.13
N SER A 181 -5.96 -12.69 -32.36
CA SER A 181 -6.17 -14.12 -32.08
C SER A 181 -6.00 -14.39 -30.57
N LEU A 182 -6.88 -15.24 -30.02
CA LEU A 182 -6.75 -15.76 -28.66
C LEU A 182 -6.08 -17.14 -28.63
N GLU A 183 -5.55 -17.61 -29.75
CA GLU A 183 -4.88 -18.90 -29.87
C GLU A 183 -3.63 -18.89 -28.96
N ILE A 184 -3.59 -19.85 -28.02
CA ILE A 184 -2.47 -20.01 -27.08
C ILE A 184 -1.38 -20.82 -27.78
N SER A 185 -0.24 -20.19 -28.01
CA SER A 185 0.91 -20.82 -28.65
C SER A 185 1.62 -21.81 -27.72
N GLN A 186 2.46 -22.69 -28.30
CA GLN A 186 3.32 -23.56 -27.47
C GLN A 186 4.31 -22.72 -26.65
N ALA A 187 4.80 -21.61 -27.16
CA ALA A 187 5.69 -20.70 -26.42
C ALA A 187 5.01 -20.11 -25.17
N ASP A 188 3.71 -19.79 -25.23
CA ASP A 188 2.95 -19.30 -24.07
C ASP A 188 2.84 -20.38 -22.99
N ARG A 189 2.59 -21.64 -23.39
CA ARG A 189 2.55 -22.77 -22.47
C ARG A 189 3.90 -23.02 -21.82
N ASP A 190 4.99 -23.01 -22.60
CA ASP A 190 6.34 -23.22 -22.11
C ASP A 190 6.78 -22.12 -21.10
N VAL A 191 6.35 -20.87 -21.34
CA VAL A 191 6.56 -19.76 -20.39
C VAL A 191 5.75 -19.99 -19.13
N THR A 192 4.48 -20.39 -19.24
CA THR A 192 3.59 -20.67 -18.11
C THR A 192 4.18 -21.76 -17.23
N ASP A 193 4.62 -22.87 -17.82
CA ASP A 193 5.20 -24.00 -17.08
C ASP A 193 6.46 -23.58 -16.31
N ARG A 194 7.37 -22.87 -16.98
CA ARG A 194 8.62 -22.37 -16.34
C ARG A 194 8.36 -21.38 -15.21
N LEU A 195 7.37 -20.49 -15.37
CA LEU A 195 6.99 -19.54 -14.31
C LEU A 195 6.33 -20.29 -13.14
N THR A 196 5.50 -21.29 -13.42
CA THR A 196 4.86 -22.12 -12.39
C THR A 196 5.92 -22.85 -11.55
N GLU A 197 6.90 -23.48 -12.20
CA GLU A 197 7.99 -24.17 -11.50
C GLU A 197 8.85 -23.20 -10.67
N ALA A 198 9.23 -22.06 -11.24
CA ALA A 198 9.99 -21.04 -10.53
C ALA A 198 9.21 -20.50 -9.33
N GLY A 199 7.91 -20.24 -9.49
CA GLY A 199 7.03 -19.75 -8.43
C GLY A 199 6.93 -20.74 -7.27
N LYS A 200 6.83 -22.04 -7.54
CA LYS A 200 6.85 -23.09 -6.50
C LYS A 200 8.13 -23.05 -5.66
N LEU A 201 9.28 -22.86 -6.30
CA LEU A 201 10.58 -22.77 -5.59
C LEU A 201 10.70 -21.52 -4.73
N LEU A 202 10.10 -20.40 -5.18
CA LEU A 202 10.17 -19.11 -4.50
C LEU A 202 9.06 -18.90 -3.46
N GLY A 203 8.05 -19.79 -3.42
CA GLY A 203 6.87 -19.62 -2.58
C GLY A 203 5.95 -18.49 -3.05
N ILE A 204 6.01 -18.12 -4.35
CA ILE A 204 5.17 -17.10 -4.99
C ILE A 204 4.33 -17.79 -6.06
N THR A 205 3.02 -17.86 -5.86
CA THR A 205 2.14 -18.62 -6.75
C THR A 205 1.92 -17.88 -8.07
N LEU A 206 2.12 -18.57 -9.22
CA LEU A 206 1.54 -18.11 -10.48
C LEU A 206 0.04 -18.44 -10.47
N ILE A 207 -0.79 -17.41 -10.31
CA ILE A 207 -2.25 -17.56 -10.16
C ILE A 207 -2.91 -17.75 -11.52
N ASP A 208 -2.49 -16.97 -12.52
CA ASP A 208 -3.02 -17.06 -13.89
C ASP A 208 -2.00 -16.54 -14.92
N HIS A 209 -2.17 -16.96 -16.17
CA HIS A 209 -1.54 -16.39 -17.34
C HIS A 209 -2.63 -16.06 -18.38
N ILE A 210 -2.80 -14.78 -18.68
CA ILE A 210 -3.92 -14.26 -19.46
C ILE A 210 -3.44 -13.69 -20.79
N VAL A 211 -4.03 -14.19 -21.88
CA VAL A 211 -3.90 -13.59 -23.20
C VAL A 211 -5.01 -12.56 -23.38
N VAL A 212 -4.68 -11.34 -23.78
CA VAL A 212 -5.68 -10.29 -24.06
C VAL A 212 -5.61 -9.82 -25.52
N THR A 213 -6.76 -9.53 -26.07
CA THR A 213 -6.92 -8.82 -27.34
C THR A 213 -7.71 -7.55 -27.11
N LYS A 214 -7.93 -6.76 -28.16
CA LYS A 214 -8.72 -5.53 -28.06
C LYS A 214 -10.08 -5.77 -27.38
N ASP A 215 -10.78 -6.84 -27.75
CA ASP A 215 -12.18 -7.03 -27.39
C ASP A 215 -12.42 -8.25 -26.47
N SER A 216 -11.43 -9.12 -26.32
CA SER A 216 -11.59 -10.39 -25.59
C SER A 216 -10.35 -10.78 -24.81
N PHE A 217 -10.43 -11.89 -24.05
CA PHE A 217 -9.31 -12.48 -23.33
C PHE A 217 -9.50 -13.97 -23.13
N GLN A 218 -8.40 -14.66 -22.83
CA GLN A 218 -8.40 -16.07 -22.46
C GLN A 218 -7.36 -16.33 -21.36
N SER A 219 -7.76 -17.10 -20.35
CA SER A 219 -6.86 -17.65 -19.32
C SER A 219 -6.21 -18.93 -19.85
N ILE A 220 -4.94 -19.16 -19.46
CA ILE A 220 -4.16 -20.36 -19.82
C ILE A 220 -4.22 -21.39 -18.71
N ILE A 221 -4.39 -20.96 -17.46
CA ILE A 221 -4.46 -21.83 -16.25
C ILE A 221 -5.91 -22.06 -15.84
#